data_0f61c74f2f97aacbc220b95aaaed77fb
#
_entry.id   0f61c74f2f97aacbc220b95aaaed77fb
#
_cell.length_a   1.000
_cell.length_b   1.000
_cell.length_c   1.000
_cell.angle_alpha   90.00
_cell.angle_beta   90.00
_cell.angle_gamma   90.00
#
_symmetry.space_group_name_H-M   'P 1'
#
loop_
_entity.id
_entity.type
_entity.pdbx_description
1 polymer ?
#
loop_
_entity_poly.entity_id
_entity_poly.type
_entity_poly.pdbx_seq_one_letter_code
_entity_poly.pdbx_strand_id
1 'polypeptide(L)'
;MGAARQAAAGVLGLFCDFDTVGVRETFERLGLDALLDGGVAEAFAGLTDVICADGGLVDEAIARDAWAETVDQLGALGIESLDAFEAAQKQGFFAAFLSNSIVGRIFHDIAVRGFKVAPVIADFRTVERELRDYVSAATRDGIIGLTPQSFGDLTGPSLGRIVDEIYEVAWSLLETYGDEGESS
;
A
#
# COMPACT_ATOMS: atom_id res chain seq x y z
N MET A 1 -3.95 2.98 11.54
CA MET A 1 -3.50 1.88 10.66
C MET A 1 -4.45 0.67 10.62
N GLY A 2 -5.60 0.69 11.34
CA GLY A 2 -6.52 -0.45 11.38
C GLY A 2 -7.11 -0.81 10.01
N ALA A 3 -7.66 0.17 9.30
CA ALA A 3 -8.26 -0.04 7.98
C ALA A 3 -7.24 -0.48 6.92
N ALA A 4 -6.03 0.09 6.92
CA ALA A 4 -4.97 -0.32 6.01
C ALA A 4 -4.53 -1.79 6.23
N ARG A 5 -4.48 -2.25 7.49
CA ARG A 5 -4.19 -3.67 7.80
C ARG A 5 -5.33 -4.59 7.34
N GLN A 6 -6.58 -4.16 7.51
CA GLN A 6 -7.74 -4.91 7.04
C GLN A 6 -7.75 -5.00 5.52
N ALA A 7 -7.52 -3.89 4.82
CA ALA A 7 -7.41 -3.86 3.37
C ALA A 7 -6.24 -4.73 2.88
N ALA A 8 -5.07 -4.66 3.53
CA ALA A 8 -3.94 -5.52 3.21
C ALA A 8 -4.26 -7.02 3.37
N ALA A 9 -4.99 -7.41 4.42
CA ALA A 9 -5.48 -8.78 4.57
C ALA A 9 -6.45 -9.16 3.44
N GLY A 10 -7.31 -8.23 3.00
CA GLY A 10 -8.18 -8.40 1.84
C GLY A 10 -7.41 -8.63 0.54
N VAL A 11 -6.33 -7.88 0.32
CA VAL A 11 -5.45 -8.07 -0.85
C VAL A 11 -4.80 -9.46 -0.85
N LEU A 12 -4.30 -9.92 0.31
CA LEU A 12 -3.74 -11.26 0.43
C LEU A 12 -4.78 -12.35 0.17
N GLY A 13 -6.00 -12.18 0.70
CA GLY A 13 -7.13 -13.08 0.44
C GLY A 13 -7.47 -13.15 -1.05
N LEU A 14 -7.55 -12.00 -1.71
CA LEU A 14 -7.79 -11.92 -3.16
C LEU A 14 -6.72 -12.66 -3.97
N PHE A 15 -5.44 -12.50 -3.61
CA PHE A 15 -4.35 -13.20 -4.29
C PHE A 15 -4.39 -14.70 -4.05
N CYS A 16 -4.80 -15.14 -2.85
CA CYS A 16 -5.02 -16.55 -2.55
C CYS A 16 -6.16 -17.13 -3.41
N ASP A 17 -7.25 -16.37 -3.60
CA ASP A 17 -8.35 -16.78 -4.47
C ASP A 17 -7.90 -16.86 -5.94
N PHE A 18 -7.11 -15.91 -6.42
CA PHE A 18 -6.53 -15.96 -7.76
C PHE A 18 -5.67 -17.23 -7.98
N ASP A 19 -4.92 -17.65 -6.96
CA ASP A 19 -4.08 -18.85 -7.04
C ASP A 19 -4.89 -20.16 -6.92
N THR A 20 -6.02 -20.12 -6.20
CA THR A 20 -6.78 -21.31 -5.86
C THR A 20 -7.87 -21.62 -6.90
N VAL A 21 -8.64 -20.61 -7.28
CA VAL A 21 -9.80 -20.78 -8.19
C VAL A 21 -9.60 -20.06 -9.53
N GLY A 22 -8.60 -19.20 -9.61
CA GLY A 22 -8.31 -18.38 -10.80
C GLY A 22 -8.98 -17.03 -10.79
N VAL A 23 -8.42 -16.11 -11.60
CA VAL A 23 -8.86 -14.71 -11.65
C VAL A 23 -10.32 -14.59 -12.09
N ARG A 24 -10.69 -15.22 -13.20
CA ARG A 24 -12.05 -15.14 -13.75
C ARG A 24 -13.10 -15.61 -12.75
N GLU A 25 -12.93 -16.79 -12.19
CA GLU A 25 -13.85 -17.36 -11.20
C GLU A 25 -13.97 -16.45 -9.95
N THR A 26 -12.85 -15.84 -9.52
CA THR A 26 -12.86 -14.88 -8.40
C THR A 26 -13.72 -13.68 -8.73
N PHE A 27 -13.56 -13.08 -9.91
CA PHE A 27 -14.38 -11.93 -10.33
C PHE A 27 -15.85 -12.30 -10.52
N GLU A 28 -16.16 -13.47 -11.07
CA GLU A 28 -17.54 -13.98 -11.19
C GLU A 28 -18.20 -14.12 -9.80
N ARG A 29 -17.51 -14.68 -8.82
CA ARG A 29 -18.00 -14.79 -7.42
C ARG A 29 -18.28 -13.44 -6.76
N LEU A 30 -17.53 -12.42 -7.14
CA LEU A 30 -17.73 -11.06 -6.67
C LEU A 30 -18.81 -10.29 -7.47
N GLY A 31 -19.29 -10.84 -8.57
CA GLY A 31 -20.23 -10.16 -9.49
C GLY A 31 -19.57 -9.03 -10.28
N LEU A 32 -18.26 -9.12 -10.52
CA LEU A 32 -17.43 -8.09 -11.17
C LEU A 32 -16.81 -8.58 -12.49
N ASP A 33 -17.28 -9.71 -13.03
CA ASP A 33 -16.74 -10.34 -14.25
C ASP A 33 -16.70 -9.42 -15.46
N ALA A 34 -17.69 -8.52 -15.58
CA ALA A 34 -17.73 -7.54 -16.67
C ALA A 34 -16.52 -6.57 -16.68
N LEU A 35 -15.86 -6.34 -15.55
CA LEU A 35 -14.69 -5.46 -15.44
C LEU A 35 -13.43 -6.08 -16.07
N LEU A 36 -13.39 -7.39 -16.26
CA LEU A 36 -12.27 -8.07 -16.89
C LEU A 36 -12.10 -7.67 -18.35
N ASP A 37 -13.17 -7.26 -19.03
CA ASP A 37 -13.14 -6.81 -20.42
C ASP A 37 -12.52 -5.42 -20.58
N GLY A 38 -12.50 -4.60 -19.53
CA GLY A 38 -11.95 -3.26 -19.49
C GLY A 38 -10.42 -3.20 -19.23
N GLY A 39 -9.80 -4.36 -18.98
CA GLY A 39 -8.37 -4.45 -18.72
C GLY A 39 -8.01 -4.42 -17.24
N VAL A 40 -6.71 -4.60 -16.96
CA VAL A 40 -6.21 -4.81 -15.60
C VAL A 40 -6.51 -3.63 -14.65
N ALA A 41 -6.35 -2.40 -15.12
CA ALA A 41 -6.58 -1.21 -14.30
C ALA A 41 -8.05 -1.06 -13.92
N GLU A 42 -8.98 -1.29 -14.85
CA GLU A 42 -10.42 -1.23 -14.58
C GLU A 42 -10.85 -2.34 -13.63
N ALA A 43 -10.33 -3.55 -13.82
CA ALA A 43 -10.58 -4.68 -12.94
C ALA A 43 -10.12 -4.39 -11.49
N PHE A 44 -8.88 -3.89 -11.29
CA PHE A 44 -8.39 -3.53 -9.96
C PHE A 44 -9.13 -2.33 -9.36
N ALA A 45 -9.46 -1.31 -10.16
CA ALA A 45 -10.26 -0.18 -9.68
C ALA A 45 -11.63 -0.63 -9.17
N GLY A 46 -12.27 -1.58 -9.85
CA GLY A 46 -13.56 -2.13 -9.43
C GLY A 46 -13.51 -2.95 -8.13
N LEU A 47 -12.34 -3.42 -7.71
CA LEU A 47 -12.16 -4.11 -6.44
C LEU A 47 -12.06 -3.16 -5.22
N THR A 48 -12.10 -1.85 -5.43
CA THR A 48 -11.94 -0.87 -4.34
C THR A 48 -12.89 -1.14 -3.18
N ASP A 49 -14.17 -1.35 -3.45
CA ASP A 49 -15.18 -1.56 -2.41
C ASP A 49 -15.13 -2.98 -1.79
N VAL A 50 -14.47 -3.92 -2.46
CA VAL A 50 -14.20 -5.26 -1.92
C VAL A 50 -13.03 -5.25 -0.94
N ILE A 51 -11.99 -4.49 -1.27
CA ILE A 51 -10.73 -4.46 -0.50
C ILE A 51 -10.78 -3.41 0.62
N CYS A 52 -11.35 -2.24 0.33
CA CYS A 52 -11.35 -1.09 1.24
C CYS A 52 -12.76 -0.82 1.76
N ALA A 53 -12.90 -0.56 3.05
CA ALA A 53 -14.15 -0.10 3.64
C ALA A 53 -14.59 1.27 3.05
N ASP A 54 -15.86 1.64 3.27
CA ASP A 54 -16.54 2.77 2.62
C ASP A 54 -15.92 4.17 2.78
N GLY A 55 -14.84 4.33 3.55
CA GLY A 55 -14.13 5.61 3.68
C GLY A 55 -14.80 6.62 4.61
N GLY A 56 -15.66 6.16 5.51
CA GLY A 56 -16.32 7.01 6.52
C GLY A 56 -15.37 7.48 7.62
N LEU A 57 -14.27 6.78 7.83
CA LEU A 57 -13.20 7.12 8.76
C LEU A 57 -11.93 7.51 7.99
N VAL A 58 -11.10 8.34 8.62
CA VAL A 58 -9.83 8.80 8.01
C VAL A 58 -8.93 7.62 7.61
N ASP A 59 -8.82 6.60 8.45
CA ASP A 59 -8.03 5.40 8.16
C ASP A 59 -8.56 4.65 6.92
N GLU A 60 -9.87 4.66 6.71
CA GLU A 60 -10.52 4.03 5.53
C GLU A 60 -10.24 4.85 4.26
N ALA A 61 -10.33 6.18 4.36
CA ALA A 61 -9.99 7.07 3.25
C ALA A 61 -8.52 6.88 2.83
N ILE A 62 -7.58 6.83 3.78
CA ILE A 62 -6.15 6.56 3.50
C ILE A 62 -5.96 5.21 2.79
N ALA A 63 -6.67 4.17 3.20
CA ALA A 63 -6.57 2.86 2.56
C ALA A 63 -7.11 2.88 1.12
N ARG A 64 -8.20 3.61 0.86
CA ARG A 64 -8.77 3.79 -0.49
C ARG A 64 -7.85 4.60 -1.40
N ASP A 65 -7.26 5.69 -0.89
CA ASP A 65 -6.30 6.50 -1.63
C ASP A 65 -5.05 5.68 -1.97
N ALA A 66 -4.52 4.91 -1.00
CA ALA A 66 -3.39 4.01 -1.22
C ALA A 66 -3.69 2.92 -2.26
N TRP A 67 -4.91 2.38 -2.26
CA TRP A 67 -5.36 1.43 -3.29
C TRP A 67 -5.37 2.08 -4.67
N ALA A 68 -6.00 3.24 -4.82
CA ALA A 68 -6.06 3.97 -6.08
C ALA A 68 -4.66 4.31 -6.61
N GLU A 69 -3.76 4.83 -5.74
CA GLU A 69 -2.36 5.13 -6.10
C GLU A 69 -1.60 3.87 -6.54
N THR A 70 -1.90 2.71 -5.93
CA THR A 70 -1.27 1.44 -6.32
C THR A 70 -1.80 0.95 -7.67
N VAL A 71 -3.08 1.11 -7.95
CA VAL A 71 -3.68 0.80 -9.26
C VAL A 71 -3.06 1.67 -10.36
N ASP A 72 -2.81 2.94 -10.10
CA ASP A 72 -2.12 3.83 -11.04
C ASP A 72 -0.67 3.39 -11.33
N GLN A 73 -0.05 2.61 -10.43
CA GLN A 73 1.31 2.10 -10.56
C GLN A 73 1.40 0.74 -11.30
N LEU A 74 0.28 0.13 -11.70
CA LEU A 74 0.26 -1.22 -12.33
C LEU A 74 1.26 -1.36 -13.49
N GLY A 75 1.32 -0.36 -14.38
CA GLY A 75 2.27 -0.37 -15.49
C GLY A 75 3.73 -0.34 -15.02
N ALA A 76 4.06 0.46 -14.00
CA ALA A 76 5.40 0.52 -13.42
C ALA A 76 5.79 -0.78 -12.69
N LEU A 77 4.79 -1.54 -12.19
CA LEU A 77 4.95 -2.84 -11.56
C LEU A 77 5.02 -3.99 -12.60
N GLY A 78 4.91 -3.68 -13.90
CA GLY A 78 4.91 -4.67 -14.98
C GLY A 78 3.65 -5.54 -15.00
N ILE A 79 2.53 -5.05 -14.47
CA ILE A 79 1.25 -5.77 -14.43
C ILE A 79 0.38 -5.28 -15.58
N GLU A 80 0.47 -5.98 -16.69
CA GLU A 80 -0.26 -5.63 -17.94
C GLU A 80 -1.47 -6.56 -18.18
N SER A 81 -1.50 -7.72 -17.53
CA SER A 81 -2.55 -8.71 -17.67
C SER A 81 -2.77 -9.48 -16.37
N LEU A 82 -4.03 -9.75 -16.06
CA LEU A 82 -4.40 -10.58 -14.93
C LEU A 82 -4.08 -12.07 -15.15
N ASP A 83 -4.07 -12.54 -16.39
CA ASP A 83 -3.76 -13.93 -16.73
C ASP A 83 -2.28 -14.29 -16.48
N ALA A 84 -1.42 -13.26 -16.47
CA ALA A 84 0.03 -13.40 -16.23
C ALA A 84 0.44 -12.78 -14.88
N PHE A 85 -0.46 -12.74 -13.90
CA PHE A 85 -0.20 -12.13 -12.59
C PHE A 85 0.59 -13.08 -11.68
N GLU A 86 1.91 -13.05 -11.84
CA GLU A 86 2.85 -13.95 -11.19
C GLU A 86 3.13 -13.56 -9.72
N ALA A 87 3.73 -14.49 -8.97
CA ALA A 87 4.05 -14.28 -7.54
C ALA A 87 4.89 -13.02 -7.28
N ALA A 88 5.89 -12.73 -8.13
CA ALA A 88 6.71 -11.52 -8.00
C ALA A 88 5.91 -10.24 -8.19
N GLN A 89 4.94 -10.23 -9.11
CA GLN A 89 4.06 -9.10 -9.34
C GLN A 89 3.07 -8.90 -8.18
N LYS A 90 2.54 -10.00 -7.61
CA LYS A 90 1.70 -9.96 -6.40
C LYS A 90 2.44 -9.35 -5.21
N GLN A 91 3.69 -9.79 -4.99
CA GLN A 91 4.55 -9.22 -3.94
C GLN A 91 4.84 -7.74 -4.20
N GLY A 92 5.17 -7.38 -5.43
CA GLY A 92 5.40 -5.99 -5.84
C GLY A 92 4.19 -5.08 -5.62
N PHE A 93 3.02 -5.54 -6.05
CA PHE A 93 1.74 -4.83 -5.85
C PHE A 93 1.43 -4.65 -4.35
N PHE A 94 1.58 -5.72 -3.58
CA PHE A 94 1.33 -5.70 -2.14
C PHE A 94 2.28 -4.76 -1.41
N ALA A 95 3.58 -4.79 -1.76
CA ALA A 95 4.57 -3.87 -1.21
C ALA A 95 4.25 -2.40 -1.55
N ALA A 96 3.83 -2.11 -2.78
CA ALA A 96 3.41 -0.77 -3.19
C ALA A 96 2.18 -0.31 -2.41
N PHE A 97 1.16 -1.16 -2.25
CA PHE A 97 -0.04 -0.84 -1.47
C PHE A 97 0.29 -0.53 0.01
N LEU A 98 1.14 -1.33 0.64
CA LEU A 98 1.58 -1.07 2.01
C LEU A 98 2.37 0.23 2.11
N SER A 99 3.30 0.47 1.17
CA SER A 99 4.08 1.70 1.12
C SER A 99 3.18 2.93 1.01
N ASN A 100 2.24 2.94 0.07
CA ASN A 100 1.29 4.04 -0.11
C ASN A 100 0.42 4.25 1.14
N SER A 101 -0.01 3.17 1.80
CA SER A 101 -0.79 3.24 3.06
C SER A 101 0.00 3.84 4.22
N ILE A 102 1.28 3.47 4.37
CA ILE A 102 2.18 3.99 5.42
C ILE A 102 2.46 5.47 5.17
N VAL A 103 2.82 5.83 3.94
CA VAL A 103 3.10 7.22 3.55
C VAL A 103 1.86 8.09 3.75
N GLY A 104 0.69 7.66 3.29
CA GLY A 104 -0.57 8.37 3.48
C GLY A 104 -0.88 8.61 4.96
N ARG A 105 -0.64 7.61 5.81
CA ARG A 105 -0.80 7.75 7.26
C ARG A 105 0.17 8.75 7.87
N ILE A 106 1.45 8.70 7.50
CA ILE A 106 2.47 9.63 7.99
C ILE A 106 2.09 11.07 7.64
N PHE A 107 1.71 11.34 6.38
CA PHE A 107 1.31 12.69 5.97
C PHE A 107 0.04 13.17 6.67
N HIS A 108 -0.92 12.29 6.91
CA HIS A 108 -2.09 12.62 7.71
C HIS A 108 -1.68 13.01 9.14
N ASP A 109 -0.82 12.23 9.79
CA ASP A 109 -0.38 12.49 11.16
C ASP A 109 0.45 13.79 11.26
N ILE A 110 1.28 14.10 10.26
CA ILE A 110 1.97 15.40 10.13
C ILE A 110 0.95 16.55 10.08
N ALA A 111 -0.06 16.43 9.24
CA ALA A 111 -1.08 17.46 9.08
C ALA A 111 -1.88 17.70 10.37
N VAL A 112 -2.24 16.63 11.09
CA VAL A 112 -3.03 16.71 12.32
C VAL A 112 -2.20 17.18 13.51
N ARG A 113 -0.96 16.74 13.66
CA ARG A 113 -0.10 17.08 14.79
C ARG A 113 0.57 18.44 14.64
N GLY A 114 0.43 19.08 13.48
CA GLY A 114 1.02 20.40 13.22
C GLY A 114 2.55 20.36 13.22
N PHE A 115 3.14 19.31 12.64
CA PHE A 115 4.58 19.19 12.52
C PHE A 115 5.15 20.41 11.80
N LYS A 116 6.08 21.12 12.42
CA LYS A 116 6.78 22.25 11.80
C LYS A 116 7.81 21.70 10.80
N VAL A 117 7.34 21.26 9.64
CA VAL A 117 8.24 20.99 8.52
C VAL A 117 8.76 22.34 8.03
N ALA A 118 10.06 22.39 7.75
CA ALA A 118 10.81 23.58 7.38
C ALA A 118 10.04 24.57 6.48
N PRO A 119 10.24 25.87 6.65
CA PRO A 119 9.41 26.93 6.04
C PRO A 119 9.56 27.06 4.51
N VAL A 120 10.40 26.23 3.88
CA VAL A 120 10.67 26.31 2.43
C VAL A 120 10.05 25.11 1.71
N ILE A 121 9.13 25.38 0.78
CA ILE A 121 8.41 24.36 -0.02
C ILE A 121 9.37 23.41 -0.76
N ALA A 122 10.56 23.86 -1.13
CA ALA A 122 11.57 23.02 -1.79
C ALA A 122 12.12 21.93 -0.85
N ASP A 123 12.32 22.25 0.42
CA ASP A 123 12.81 21.33 1.44
C ASP A 123 11.72 20.28 1.77
N PHE A 124 10.45 20.71 1.82
CA PHE A 124 9.33 19.79 2.03
C PHE A 124 9.24 18.72 0.94
N ARG A 125 9.36 19.11 -0.34
CA ARG A 125 9.34 18.15 -1.46
C ARG A 125 10.50 17.16 -1.43
N THR A 126 11.64 17.59 -0.93
CA THR A 126 12.81 16.72 -0.76
C THR A 126 12.57 15.72 0.34
N VAL A 127 12.11 16.15 1.51
CA VAL A 127 11.75 15.28 2.63
C VAL A 127 10.63 14.30 2.24
N GLU A 128 9.61 14.78 1.52
CA GLU A 128 8.53 13.91 1.01
C GLU A 128 9.08 12.80 0.12
N ARG A 129 9.95 13.13 -0.83
CA ARG A 129 10.54 12.14 -1.74
C ARG A 129 11.40 11.13 -0.99
N GLU A 130 12.29 11.59 -0.11
CA GLU A 130 13.16 10.74 0.68
C GLU A 130 12.37 9.80 1.61
N LEU A 131 11.28 10.30 2.20
CA LEU A 131 10.37 9.49 2.98
C LEU A 131 9.70 8.40 2.14
N ARG A 132 9.17 8.76 0.96
CA ARG A 132 8.54 7.80 0.05
C ARG A 132 9.55 6.75 -0.42
N ASP A 133 10.75 7.16 -0.77
CA ASP A 133 11.83 6.26 -1.21
C ASP A 133 12.23 5.29 -0.09
N TYR A 134 12.39 5.80 1.15
CA TYR A 134 12.69 4.98 2.31
C TYR A 134 11.58 3.96 2.60
N VAL A 135 10.33 4.42 2.72
CA VAL A 135 9.18 3.53 3.02
C VAL A 135 9.01 2.47 1.92
N SER A 136 9.16 2.87 0.65
CA SER A 136 9.07 1.95 -0.48
C SER A 136 10.19 0.88 -0.44
N ALA A 137 11.42 1.27 -0.15
CA ALA A 137 12.53 0.34 -0.02
C ALA A 137 12.33 -0.62 1.16
N ALA A 138 12.01 -0.11 2.35
CA ALA A 138 11.80 -0.90 3.56
C ALA A 138 10.62 -1.88 3.40
N THR A 139 9.53 -1.45 2.80
CA THR A 139 8.35 -2.31 2.55
C THR A 139 8.70 -3.40 1.53
N ARG A 140 9.42 -3.05 0.47
CA ARG A 140 9.88 -4.01 -0.54
C ARG A 140 10.79 -5.05 0.08
N ASP A 141 11.78 -4.64 0.87
CA ASP A 141 12.72 -5.57 1.51
C ASP A 141 12.00 -6.51 2.48
N GLY A 142 11.04 -6.00 3.25
CA GLY A 142 10.23 -6.78 4.18
C GLY A 142 9.32 -7.80 3.48
N ILE A 143 8.84 -7.51 2.27
CA ILE A 143 7.90 -8.37 1.54
C ILE A 143 8.62 -9.30 0.55
N ILE A 144 9.58 -8.80 -0.23
CA ILE A 144 10.30 -9.60 -1.25
C ILE A 144 11.22 -10.64 -0.60
N GLY A 145 11.69 -10.40 0.62
CA GLY A 145 12.45 -11.38 1.40
C GLY A 145 11.62 -12.59 1.83
N LEU A 146 10.30 -12.56 1.69
CA LEU A 146 9.41 -13.66 2.02
C LEU A 146 9.39 -14.69 0.89
N THR A 147 9.44 -15.98 1.24
CA THR A 147 9.14 -17.04 0.26
C THR A 147 7.67 -16.94 -0.18
N PRO A 148 7.29 -17.48 -1.35
CA PRO A 148 5.88 -17.49 -1.77
C PRO A 148 4.94 -18.09 -0.71
N GLN A 149 5.36 -19.15 -0.01
CA GLN A 149 4.61 -19.73 1.09
C GLN A 149 4.49 -18.78 2.28
N SER A 150 5.61 -18.17 2.71
CA SER A 150 5.58 -17.20 3.82
C SER A 150 4.77 -15.96 3.49
N PHE A 151 4.69 -15.57 2.22
CA PHE A 151 3.85 -14.49 1.75
C PHE A 151 2.36 -14.85 1.84
N GLY A 152 1.98 -16.07 1.41
CA GLY A 152 0.61 -16.58 1.55
C GLY A 152 0.19 -16.80 3.00
N ASP A 153 1.15 -17.06 3.90
CA ASP A 153 0.93 -17.29 5.33
C ASP A 153 1.00 -16.01 6.17
N LEU A 154 1.15 -14.81 5.55
CA LEU A 154 1.16 -13.54 6.26
C LEU A 154 -0.15 -13.36 7.04
N THR A 155 -0.06 -13.52 8.36
CA THR A 155 -1.19 -13.30 9.26
C THR A 155 -1.32 -11.82 9.65
N GLY A 156 -2.50 -11.41 10.11
CA GLY A 156 -2.73 -10.06 10.59
C GLY A 156 -1.69 -9.57 11.62
N PRO A 157 -1.30 -10.38 12.65
CA PRO A 157 -0.26 -9.99 13.61
C PRO A 157 1.13 -9.82 13.01
N SER A 158 1.53 -10.67 12.07
CA SER A 158 2.85 -10.58 11.40
C SER A 158 2.92 -9.37 10.48
N LEU A 159 1.87 -9.15 9.69
CA LEU A 159 1.71 -7.97 8.86
C LEU A 159 1.70 -6.68 9.71
N GLY A 160 0.97 -6.70 10.84
CA GLY A 160 0.92 -5.58 11.77
C GLY A 160 2.30 -5.15 12.26
N ARG A 161 3.17 -6.10 12.62
CA ARG A 161 4.54 -5.81 13.06
C ARG A 161 5.38 -5.16 11.97
N ILE A 162 5.35 -5.70 10.75
CA ILE A 162 6.08 -5.13 9.60
C ILE A 162 5.64 -3.68 9.36
N VAL A 163 4.34 -3.43 9.34
CA VAL A 163 3.78 -2.09 9.13
C VAL A 163 4.18 -1.13 10.25
N ASP A 164 4.09 -1.55 11.51
CA ASP A 164 4.40 -0.72 12.66
C ASP A 164 5.91 -0.39 12.72
N GLU A 165 6.79 -1.36 12.47
CA GLU A 165 8.24 -1.15 12.42
C GLU A 165 8.63 -0.13 11.33
N ILE A 166 8.10 -0.28 10.12
CA ILE A 166 8.37 0.66 9.02
C ILE A 166 7.85 2.05 9.36
N TYR A 167 6.63 2.14 9.92
CA TYR A 167 6.03 3.41 10.32
C TYR A 167 6.87 4.13 11.38
N GLU A 168 7.29 3.42 12.45
CA GLU A 168 8.07 4.00 13.54
C GLU A 168 9.43 4.51 13.07
N VAL A 169 10.14 3.76 12.24
CA VAL A 169 11.44 4.21 11.70
C VAL A 169 11.26 5.40 10.76
N ALA A 170 10.25 5.37 9.87
CA ALA A 170 9.95 6.48 8.98
C ALA A 170 9.55 7.75 9.76
N TRP A 171 8.81 7.60 10.85
CA TRP A 171 8.47 8.70 11.74
C TRP A 171 9.70 9.30 12.43
N SER A 172 10.62 8.45 12.94
CA SER A 172 11.87 8.89 13.57
C SER A 172 12.77 9.66 12.58
N LEU A 173 12.81 9.27 11.31
CA LEU A 173 13.51 10.03 10.28
C LEU A 173 12.96 11.45 10.13
N LEU A 174 11.64 11.61 10.13
CA LEU A 174 11.00 12.92 10.04
C LEU A 174 11.29 13.81 11.25
N GLU A 175 11.33 13.24 12.47
CA GLU A 175 11.68 13.97 13.68
C GLU A 175 13.11 14.53 13.60
N THR A 176 14.05 13.76 13.03
CA THR A 176 15.43 14.21 12.81
C THR A 176 15.49 15.44 11.89
N TYR A 177 14.71 15.45 10.80
CA TYR A 177 14.65 16.61 9.91
C TYR A 177 14.00 17.84 10.58
N GLY A 178 13.05 17.63 11.49
CA GLY A 178 12.43 18.72 12.26
C GLY A 178 13.41 19.41 13.21
N ASP A 179 14.25 18.64 13.90
CA ASP A 179 15.22 19.16 14.87
C ASP A 179 16.39 19.90 14.20
N GLU A 180 16.84 19.48 13.02
CA GLU A 180 17.88 20.17 12.25
C GLU A 180 17.43 21.55 11.76
N GLY A 181 16.12 21.72 11.45
CA GLY A 181 15.52 22.98 11.02
C GLY A 181 15.41 24.04 12.12
N GLU A 182 15.39 23.65 13.40
CA GLU A 182 15.34 24.57 14.53
C GLU A 182 16.74 25.08 14.96
N SER A 183 17.82 24.47 14.46
CA SER A 183 19.21 24.78 14.86
C SER A 183 19.92 25.74 13.89
N SER A 184 19.24 26.23 12.85
CA SER A 184 19.76 27.15 11.83
C SER A 184 18.98 28.46 11.84
#